data_94f2270208ed9a1b7c27886b5c257235
#
_entry.id   94f2270208ed9a1b7c27886b5c257235
#
_cell.length_a   1.000
_cell.length_b   1.000
_cell.length_c   1.000
_cell.angle_alpha   90.00
_cell.angle_beta   90.00
_cell.angle_gamma   90.00
#
_symmetry.space_group_name_H-M   'P 1'
#
loop_
_entity.id
_entity.type
_entity.pdbx_description
1 polymer ?
#
loop_
_entity_poly.entity_id
_entity_poly.type
_entity_poly.pdbx_seq_one_letter_code
_entity_poly.pdbx_strand_id
1 'polypeptide(L)'
;MTTIISPKLEKLKNQLKNGNEKALYTFLDEIKSNHTPLVEQCPIDNQYKLITYIWLGDQNTENVYVVGSFPGWDLSVNQLQRLLQTDIWYVTFRTNKRFISTYYFTVNDFFKNDWRKRSEQYRLDPFNENVFGEGANKASVLKIDMEVQYSSRFPSNDYPSGKIETYSFYSSILNNTRKIHIYTPHDYSHTSHLQELLIVFDGNSFINDLSITKTLNYLIYEKEIPSCIAVAIDPVDRLEELTYNDKMNTFLRKELLLWIQAKYRVHKEAKHTTIAGFSLGGLAAFYAALQNPYIFGNVLSMSGSVHWEKDNYENTIPWIENQISSIDFNTTHLNSYIAVGELENEPLLTANKRLYRALEEKKYQKPLMKSFKADMIACGGEKSYSMD
;
A
#
# COMPACT_ATOMS: atom_id res chain seq x y z
N MET A 1 -30.21 -0.04 13.04
CA MET A 1 -29.21 1.03 13.16
C MET A 1 -29.76 2.26 12.47
N THR A 2 -29.74 3.42 13.12
CA THR A 2 -30.13 4.69 12.49
C THR A 2 -29.10 5.01 11.41
N THR A 3 -29.54 5.10 10.17
CA THR A 3 -28.67 5.46 9.04
C THR A 3 -28.08 6.85 9.28
N ILE A 4 -26.78 6.95 9.39
CA ILE A 4 -26.08 8.25 9.49
C ILE A 4 -26.21 8.92 8.13
N ILE A 5 -26.70 10.16 8.12
CA ILE A 5 -26.81 10.95 6.89
C ILE A 5 -26.03 12.25 7.03
N SER A 6 -25.38 12.67 5.95
CA SER A 6 -24.74 13.98 5.84
C SER A 6 -25.76 15.11 6.03
N PRO A 7 -25.48 16.16 6.83
CA PRO A 7 -26.31 17.34 6.95
C PRO A 7 -26.67 17.99 5.61
N LYS A 8 -25.73 18.06 4.68
CA LYS A 8 -25.97 18.59 3.34
C LYS A 8 -26.95 17.73 2.55
N LEU A 9 -26.81 16.40 2.61
CA LEU A 9 -27.74 15.48 1.94
C LEU A 9 -29.12 15.47 2.60
N GLU A 10 -29.20 15.62 3.92
CA GLU A 10 -30.47 15.74 4.61
C GLU A 10 -31.20 17.01 4.22
N LYS A 11 -30.48 18.13 4.14
CA LYS A 11 -31.04 19.41 3.63
C LYS A 11 -31.55 19.26 2.20
N LEU A 12 -30.75 18.64 1.30
CA LEU A 12 -31.17 18.40 -0.08
C LEU A 12 -32.41 17.50 -0.13
N LYS A 13 -32.43 16.40 0.63
CA LYS A 13 -33.56 15.47 0.72
C LYS A 13 -34.88 16.20 1.13
N ASN A 14 -34.79 17.09 2.11
CA ASN A 14 -35.94 17.87 2.57
C ASN A 14 -36.41 18.88 1.52
N GLN A 15 -35.49 19.54 0.83
CA GLN A 15 -35.83 20.48 -0.26
C GLN A 15 -36.52 19.76 -1.43
N LEU A 16 -36.03 18.58 -1.82
CA LEU A 16 -36.63 17.76 -2.89
C LEU A 16 -38.03 17.26 -2.49
N LYS A 17 -38.24 16.84 -1.24
CA LYS A 17 -39.55 16.44 -0.75
C LYS A 17 -40.56 17.60 -0.76
N ASN A 18 -40.09 18.83 -0.62
CA ASN A 18 -40.91 20.02 -0.70
C ASN A 18 -41.07 20.56 -2.15
N GLY A 19 -40.67 19.77 -3.16
CA GLY A 19 -40.85 20.13 -4.57
C GLY A 19 -39.79 21.10 -5.13
N ASN A 20 -38.72 21.39 -4.41
CA ASN A 20 -37.64 22.25 -4.90
C ASN A 20 -36.61 21.44 -5.74
N GLU A 21 -36.93 21.18 -7.00
CA GLU A 21 -36.02 20.46 -7.91
C GLU A 21 -34.72 21.22 -8.21
N LYS A 22 -34.73 22.57 -8.16
CA LYS A 22 -33.52 23.37 -8.38
C LYS A 22 -32.42 23.08 -7.35
N ALA A 23 -32.81 22.62 -6.16
CA ALA A 23 -31.85 22.22 -5.12
C ALA A 23 -30.90 21.11 -5.57
N LEU A 24 -31.38 20.20 -6.44
CA LEU A 24 -30.56 19.13 -7.00
C LEU A 24 -29.40 19.68 -7.84
N TYR A 25 -29.72 20.60 -8.77
CA TYR A 25 -28.70 21.20 -9.64
C TYR A 25 -27.68 21.99 -8.83
N THR A 26 -28.15 22.78 -7.86
CA THR A 26 -27.27 23.55 -6.96
C THR A 26 -26.32 22.61 -6.19
N PHE A 27 -26.84 21.49 -5.68
CA PHE A 27 -26.02 20.52 -4.97
C PHE A 27 -24.99 19.83 -5.90
N LEU A 28 -25.38 19.46 -7.13
CA LEU A 28 -24.47 18.87 -8.10
C LEU A 28 -23.35 19.83 -8.50
N ASP A 29 -23.65 21.12 -8.65
CA ASP A 29 -22.63 22.13 -8.92
C ASP A 29 -21.71 22.33 -7.71
N GLU A 30 -22.25 22.26 -6.50
CA GLU A 30 -21.45 22.34 -5.26
C GLU A 30 -20.46 21.18 -5.16
N ILE A 31 -20.87 19.92 -5.39
CA ILE A 31 -19.95 18.78 -5.29
C ILE A 31 -18.91 18.78 -6.40
N LYS A 32 -19.22 19.29 -7.59
CA LYS A 32 -18.24 19.48 -8.67
C LYS A 32 -17.19 20.52 -8.31
N SER A 33 -17.56 21.58 -7.58
CA SER A 33 -16.66 22.67 -7.23
C SER A 33 -15.85 22.39 -5.96
N ASN A 34 -16.45 21.70 -4.98
CA ASN A 34 -15.83 21.46 -3.66
C ASN A 34 -15.27 20.06 -3.50
N HIS A 35 -15.39 19.23 -4.54
CA HIS A 35 -14.96 17.84 -4.61
C HIS A 35 -15.64 16.89 -3.61
N THR A 36 -15.45 15.60 -3.83
CA THR A 36 -15.89 14.49 -2.99
C THR A 36 -14.68 13.74 -2.44
N PRO A 37 -14.81 12.95 -1.37
CA PRO A 37 -15.98 12.77 -0.49
C PRO A 37 -16.30 14.04 0.29
N LEU A 38 -17.58 14.24 0.60
CA LEU A 38 -17.93 15.36 1.49
C LEU A 38 -17.42 15.07 2.89
N VAL A 39 -16.69 16.01 3.47
CA VAL A 39 -16.21 15.97 4.85
C VAL A 39 -16.91 17.04 5.64
N GLU A 40 -17.76 16.63 6.58
CA GLU A 40 -18.57 17.53 7.38
C GLU A 40 -18.34 17.30 8.87
N GLN A 41 -18.53 18.35 9.68
CA GLN A 41 -18.51 18.19 11.14
C GLN A 41 -19.77 17.43 11.58
N CYS A 42 -19.61 16.43 12.46
CA CYS A 42 -20.74 15.70 13.01
C CYS A 42 -21.59 16.64 13.90
N PRO A 43 -22.90 16.81 13.63
CA PRO A 43 -23.74 17.78 14.35
C PRO A 43 -23.96 17.43 15.83
N ILE A 44 -23.88 16.15 16.18
CA ILE A 44 -24.18 15.66 17.52
C ILE A 44 -22.93 15.45 18.39
N ASP A 45 -21.75 15.45 17.77
CA ASP A 45 -20.48 15.26 18.47
C ASP A 45 -19.33 15.88 17.65
N ASN A 46 -18.80 16.99 18.12
CA ASN A 46 -17.75 17.74 17.43
C ASN A 46 -16.37 17.06 17.41
N GLN A 47 -16.18 15.94 18.10
CA GLN A 47 -14.98 15.12 17.99
C GLN A 47 -14.99 14.25 16.73
N TYR A 48 -16.15 14.13 16.06
CA TYR A 48 -16.31 13.30 14.88
C TYR A 48 -16.56 14.12 13.63
N LYS A 49 -16.08 13.58 12.52
CA LYS A 49 -16.42 14.02 11.16
C LYS A 49 -17.29 12.97 10.46
N LEU A 50 -18.14 13.45 9.57
CA LEU A 50 -18.92 12.65 8.65
C LEU A 50 -18.24 12.68 7.29
N ILE A 51 -18.02 11.50 6.74
CA ILE A 51 -17.44 11.33 5.41
C ILE A 51 -18.51 10.72 4.54
N THR A 52 -18.93 11.45 3.51
CA THR A 52 -19.98 10.99 2.60
C THR A 52 -19.40 10.77 1.21
N TYR A 53 -19.37 9.52 0.80
CA TYR A 53 -19.06 9.13 -0.56
C TYR A 53 -20.31 9.31 -1.43
N ILE A 54 -20.12 9.85 -2.64
CA ILE A 54 -21.20 10.15 -3.56
C ILE A 54 -20.83 9.60 -4.95
N TRP A 55 -21.78 8.92 -5.55
CA TRP A 55 -21.72 8.48 -6.94
C TRP A 55 -22.94 9.01 -7.70
N LEU A 56 -22.72 9.54 -8.89
CA LEU A 56 -23.82 9.90 -9.79
C LEU A 56 -24.04 8.72 -10.75
N GLY A 57 -25.14 8.01 -10.52
CA GLY A 57 -25.55 6.87 -11.36
C GLY A 57 -26.38 7.32 -12.56
N ASP A 58 -26.95 6.34 -13.22
CA ASP A 58 -27.90 6.49 -14.32
C ASP A 58 -29.06 5.49 -14.16
N GLN A 59 -29.90 5.40 -15.21
CA GLN A 59 -31.04 4.46 -15.21
C GLN A 59 -30.65 2.97 -15.17
N ASN A 60 -29.39 2.63 -15.51
CA ASN A 60 -28.87 1.28 -15.51
C ASN A 60 -28.07 0.95 -14.23
N THR A 61 -27.97 1.89 -13.29
CA THR A 61 -27.23 1.70 -12.05
C THR A 61 -28.10 0.95 -11.04
N GLU A 62 -27.74 -0.31 -10.76
CA GLU A 62 -28.45 -1.19 -9.84
C GLU A 62 -27.87 -1.19 -8.44
N ASN A 63 -26.56 -1.12 -8.31
CA ASN A 63 -25.85 -0.99 -7.04
C ASN A 63 -24.53 -0.24 -7.22
N VAL A 64 -24.06 0.36 -6.12
CA VAL A 64 -22.77 1.03 -6.03
C VAL A 64 -22.15 0.70 -4.68
N TYR A 65 -20.88 0.38 -4.66
CA TYR A 65 -20.12 0.21 -3.43
C TYR A 65 -18.88 1.11 -3.44
N VAL A 66 -18.47 1.56 -2.26
CA VAL A 66 -17.16 2.16 -2.04
C VAL A 66 -16.25 1.13 -1.37
N VAL A 67 -15.04 0.97 -1.87
CA VAL A 67 -14.03 0.04 -1.35
C VAL A 67 -12.70 0.75 -1.19
N GLY A 68 -11.97 0.41 -0.15
CA GLY A 68 -10.68 1.02 0.15
C GLY A 68 -10.31 0.84 1.61
N SER A 69 -9.16 1.34 2.03
CA SER A 69 -8.72 1.21 3.42
C SER A 69 -9.63 1.97 4.39
N PHE A 70 -10.28 3.05 3.94
CA PHE A 70 -11.45 3.61 4.60
C PHE A 70 -12.56 3.81 3.55
N PRO A 71 -13.77 3.27 3.74
CA PRO A 71 -14.35 2.74 4.98
C PRO A 71 -14.01 1.27 5.29
N GLY A 72 -13.22 0.62 4.46
CA GLY A 72 -12.88 -0.80 4.56
C GLY A 72 -13.27 -1.57 3.29
N TRP A 73 -13.02 -2.86 3.31
CA TRP A 73 -13.23 -3.76 2.16
C TRP A 73 -14.48 -4.63 2.31
N ASP A 74 -15.27 -4.42 3.37
CA ASP A 74 -16.51 -5.16 3.63
C ASP A 74 -17.69 -4.56 2.88
N LEU A 75 -18.10 -5.23 1.81
CA LEU A 75 -19.22 -4.78 0.98
C LEU A 75 -20.57 -4.78 1.73
N SER A 76 -20.71 -5.55 2.80
CA SER A 76 -21.98 -5.61 3.56
C SER A 76 -22.35 -4.27 4.22
N VAL A 77 -21.34 -3.41 4.46
CA VAL A 77 -21.50 -2.08 5.09
C VAL A 77 -21.18 -0.92 4.15
N ASN A 78 -20.60 -1.21 2.98
CA ASN A 78 -20.06 -0.20 2.06
C ASN A 78 -20.97 0.09 0.86
N GLN A 79 -22.18 -0.48 0.83
CA GLN A 79 -23.13 -0.21 -0.24
C GLN A 79 -23.69 1.20 -0.14
N LEU A 80 -23.68 1.91 -1.24
CA LEU A 80 -24.34 3.21 -1.38
C LEU A 80 -25.85 3.00 -1.53
N GLN A 81 -26.63 3.89 -0.96
CA GLN A 81 -28.07 3.97 -1.11
C GLN A 81 -28.45 5.13 -2.05
N ARG A 82 -29.53 4.98 -2.80
CA ARG A 82 -30.04 6.01 -3.69
C ARG A 82 -30.78 7.10 -2.90
N LEU A 83 -30.53 8.35 -3.20
CA LEU A 83 -31.22 9.49 -2.60
C LEU A 83 -32.58 9.71 -3.27
N LEU A 84 -33.65 9.25 -2.64
CA LEU A 84 -35.00 9.33 -3.20
C LEU A 84 -35.04 8.69 -4.62
N GLN A 85 -35.61 9.42 -5.59
CA GLN A 85 -35.65 9.01 -7.00
C GLN A 85 -34.61 9.74 -7.87
N THR A 86 -33.58 10.35 -7.25
CA THR A 86 -32.50 11.01 -7.98
C THR A 86 -31.43 10.00 -8.42
N ASP A 87 -30.50 10.42 -9.27
CA ASP A 87 -29.36 9.61 -9.66
C ASP A 87 -28.20 9.68 -8.66
N ILE A 88 -28.38 10.35 -7.51
CA ILE A 88 -27.38 10.43 -6.44
C ILE A 88 -27.42 9.16 -5.60
N TRP A 89 -26.29 8.46 -5.54
CA TRP A 89 -26.02 7.36 -4.64
C TRP A 89 -25.03 7.82 -3.57
N TYR A 90 -25.24 7.44 -2.30
CA TYR A 90 -24.40 7.90 -1.21
C TYR A 90 -24.32 6.88 -0.06
N VAL A 91 -23.23 6.96 0.68
CA VAL A 91 -23.08 6.35 2.00
C VAL A 91 -22.26 7.29 2.90
N THR A 92 -22.62 7.36 4.18
CA THR A 92 -21.96 8.25 5.14
C THR A 92 -21.37 7.43 6.28
N PHE A 93 -20.10 7.65 6.56
CA PHE A 93 -19.36 7.06 7.68
C PHE A 93 -18.99 8.14 8.69
N ARG A 94 -18.78 7.74 9.93
CA ARG A 94 -18.34 8.62 11.01
C ARG A 94 -16.94 8.21 11.46
N THR A 95 -16.05 9.19 11.61
CA THR A 95 -14.70 8.99 12.11
C THR A 95 -14.27 10.12 13.04
N ASN A 96 -13.44 9.82 14.04
CA ASN A 96 -12.72 10.79 14.85
C ASN A 96 -11.21 10.75 14.59
N LYS A 97 -10.78 9.99 13.61
CA LYS A 97 -9.38 9.82 13.24
C LYS A 97 -8.96 10.87 12.21
N ARG A 98 -7.69 11.23 12.24
CA ARG A 98 -6.99 12.00 11.22
C ARG A 98 -6.19 11.02 10.40
N PHE A 99 -6.39 11.00 9.08
CA PHE A 99 -5.72 10.04 8.21
C PHE A 99 -5.76 10.46 6.74
N ILE A 100 -4.96 9.77 5.94
CA ILE A 100 -5.04 9.73 4.49
C ILE A 100 -5.35 8.29 4.10
N SER A 101 -6.26 8.11 3.15
CA SER A 101 -6.68 6.80 2.66
C SER A 101 -6.99 6.84 1.19
N THR A 102 -6.93 5.69 0.53
CA THR A 102 -7.36 5.52 -0.85
C THR A 102 -8.67 4.75 -0.92
N TYR A 103 -9.43 5.02 -1.98
CA TYR A 103 -10.70 4.33 -2.24
C TYR A 103 -11.02 4.28 -3.72
N TYR A 104 -11.97 3.40 -4.04
CA TYR A 104 -12.56 3.20 -5.37
C TYR A 104 -14.06 3.04 -5.26
N PHE A 105 -14.74 3.20 -6.36
CA PHE A 105 -16.12 2.74 -6.51
C PHE A 105 -16.18 1.49 -7.38
N THR A 106 -17.16 0.61 -7.08
CA THR A 106 -17.62 -0.42 -8.01
C THR A 106 -19.10 -0.19 -8.30
N VAL A 107 -19.49 -0.34 -9.55
CA VAL A 107 -20.86 -0.08 -10.04
C VAL A 107 -21.37 -1.33 -10.70
N ASN A 108 -22.59 -1.72 -10.39
CA ASN A 108 -23.20 -2.97 -10.84
C ASN A 108 -22.32 -4.18 -10.49
N ASP A 109 -21.88 -4.21 -9.23
CA ASP A 109 -21.02 -5.26 -8.70
C ASP A 109 -21.86 -6.46 -8.26
N PHE A 110 -21.73 -7.55 -8.99
CA PHE A 110 -22.38 -8.84 -8.72
C PHE A 110 -21.36 -9.95 -8.47
N PHE A 111 -20.09 -9.62 -8.26
CA PHE A 111 -18.97 -10.57 -8.19
C PHE A 111 -18.88 -11.34 -6.86
N LYS A 112 -19.75 -11.06 -5.90
CA LYS A 112 -19.73 -11.70 -4.56
C LYS A 112 -18.34 -11.62 -3.93
N ASN A 113 -17.66 -12.76 -3.75
CA ASN A 113 -16.33 -12.85 -3.16
C ASN A 113 -15.19 -12.86 -4.20
N ASP A 114 -15.50 -12.71 -5.49
CA ASP A 114 -14.47 -12.66 -6.54
C ASP A 114 -13.85 -11.26 -6.60
N TRP A 115 -12.92 -11.02 -5.70
CA TRP A 115 -12.21 -9.74 -5.60
C TRP A 115 -11.36 -9.43 -6.84
N ARG A 116 -10.90 -10.45 -7.60
CA ARG A 116 -10.13 -10.24 -8.85
C ARG A 116 -10.98 -9.55 -9.90
N LYS A 117 -12.13 -10.13 -10.20
CA LYS A 117 -13.08 -9.52 -11.15
C LYS A 117 -13.56 -8.15 -10.69
N ARG A 118 -13.75 -7.98 -9.38
CA ARG A 118 -14.11 -6.68 -8.81
C ARG A 118 -13.02 -5.65 -9.03
N SER A 119 -11.75 -5.99 -8.79
CA SER A 119 -10.64 -5.05 -8.95
C SER A 119 -10.46 -4.56 -10.39
N GLU A 120 -10.83 -5.36 -11.39
CA GLU A 120 -10.85 -4.96 -12.79
C GLU A 120 -11.94 -3.91 -13.10
N GLN A 121 -12.94 -3.78 -12.23
CA GLN A 121 -14.06 -2.85 -12.35
C GLN A 121 -13.93 -1.60 -11.46
N TYR A 122 -12.81 -1.44 -10.76
CA TYR A 122 -12.59 -0.27 -9.92
C TYR A 122 -12.63 1.02 -10.72
N ARG A 123 -13.37 2.00 -10.21
CA ARG A 123 -13.53 3.32 -10.79
C ARG A 123 -13.06 4.39 -9.81
N LEU A 124 -12.39 5.40 -10.34
CA LEU A 124 -12.07 6.60 -9.58
C LEU A 124 -13.36 7.37 -9.28
N ASP A 125 -13.31 8.15 -8.22
CA ASP A 125 -14.34 9.16 -7.94
C ASP A 125 -14.24 10.29 -8.97
N PRO A 126 -15.26 10.50 -9.82
CA PRO A 126 -15.21 11.49 -10.90
C PRO A 126 -15.21 12.93 -10.39
N PHE A 127 -15.54 13.13 -9.11
CA PHE A 127 -15.57 14.45 -8.47
C PHE A 127 -14.39 14.69 -7.52
N ASN A 128 -13.42 13.77 -7.47
CA ASN A 128 -12.23 13.91 -6.65
C ASN A 128 -10.97 14.04 -7.51
N GLU A 129 -10.39 15.23 -7.50
CA GLU A 129 -9.13 15.50 -8.23
C GLU A 129 -7.89 14.93 -7.53
N ASN A 130 -8.02 14.57 -6.23
CA ASN A 130 -6.91 13.98 -5.50
C ASN A 130 -6.79 12.50 -5.88
N VAL A 131 -5.77 12.18 -6.65
CA VAL A 131 -5.49 10.83 -7.14
C VAL A 131 -4.07 10.45 -6.78
N PHE A 132 -3.89 9.22 -6.31
CA PHE A 132 -2.60 8.60 -6.09
C PHE A 132 -2.34 7.52 -7.14
N GLY A 133 -1.07 7.35 -7.55
CA GLY A 133 -0.64 6.34 -8.51
C GLY A 133 -0.71 6.79 -9.97
N GLU A 134 -0.26 5.92 -10.86
CA GLU A 134 -0.22 6.15 -12.30
C GLU A 134 -0.89 5.00 -13.09
N GLY A 135 -1.39 5.32 -14.27
CA GLY A 135 -1.99 4.33 -15.18
C GLY A 135 -3.17 3.58 -14.54
N ALA A 136 -3.12 2.25 -14.57
CA ALA A 136 -4.15 1.38 -14.00
C ALA A 136 -4.12 1.31 -12.46
N ASN A 137 -3.07 1.80 -11.82
CA ASN A 137 -2.91 1.79 -10.36
C ASN A 137 -3.44 3.06 -9.69
N LYS A 138 -4.15 3.92 -10.43
CA LYS A 138 -4.74 5.14 -9.87
C LYS A 138 -5.83 4.82 -8.86
N ALA A 139 -5.80 5.54 -7.73
CA ALA A 139 -6.82 5.48 -6.67
C ALA A 139 -7.25 6.89 -6.27
N SER A 140 -8.51 7.07 -5.92
CA SER A 140 -8.99 8.33 -5.34
C SER A 140 -8.49 8.47 -3.91
N VAL A 141 -8.14 9.68 -3.49
CA VAL A 141 -7.55 9.95 -2.17
C VAL A 141 -8.52 10.72 -1.28
N LEU A 142 -8.75 10.19 -0.09
CA LEU A 142 -9.44 10.87 1.00
C LEU A 142 -8.42 11.39 2.01
N LYS A 143 -8.51 12.66 2.38
CA LYS A 143 -7.67 13.30 3.41
C LYS A 143 -8.55 13.85 4.52
N ILE A 144 -8.29 13.48 5.76
CA ILE A 144 -9.01 13.97 6.94
C ILE A 144 -8.02 14.63 7.89
N ASP A 145 -8.06 15.98 7.92
CA ASP A 145 -7.22 16.82 8.79
C ASP A 145 -5.72 16.53 8.73
N MET A 146 -5.27 16.02 7.59
CA MET A 146 -3.87 15.78 7.31
C MET A 146 -3.47 16.46 6.01
N GLU A 147 -2.37 17.17 6.05
CA GLU A 147 -1.69 17.63 4.85
C GLU A 147 -0.66 16.58 4.45
N VAL A 148 -0.71 16.16 3.19
CA VAL A 148 0.36 15.33 2.64
C VAL A 148 1.55 16.25 2.38
N GLN A 149 2.46 16.30 3.33
CA GLN A 149 3.70 17.06 3.19
C GLN A 149 4.77 16.22 2.45
N TYR A 150 4.46 15.76 1.23
CA TYR A 150 5.49 15.11 0.39
C TYR A 150 6.70 16.01 0.15
N SER A 151 6.47 17.34 0.09
CA SER A 151 7.53 18.32 -0.16
C SER A 151 8.32 18.74 1.07
N SER A 152 7.75 18.65 2.29
CA SER A 152 8.41 19.12 3.50
C SER A 152 9.43 18.13 4.08
N ARG A 153 9.33 16.85 3.72
CA ARG A 153 10.31 15.84 4.14
C ARG A 153 11.60 15.91 3.35
N PHE A 154 11.53 16.44 2.12
CA PHE A 154 12.67 16.67 1.26
C PHE A 154 12.78 18.18 1.01
N PRO A 155 13.33 18.94 1.96
CA PRO A 155 13.22 20.41 2.00
C PRO A 155 13.90 21.14 0.84
N SER A 156 14.73 20.48 0.06
CA SER A 156 15.28 21.00 -1.17
C SER A 156 15.40 19.93 -2.25
N ASN A 157 15.34 20.34 -3.52
CA ASN A 157 15.74 19.46 -4.63
C ASN A 157 17.26 19.53 -4.89
N ASP A 158 18.06 20.08 -3.95
CA ASP A 158 19.45 20.43 -4.15
C ASP A 158 20.44 19.33 -3.79
N TYR A 159 19.95 18.14 -3.39
CA TYR A 159 20.81 16.99 -3.16
C TYR A 159 21.11 16.25 -4.48
N PRO A 160 22.34 15.71 -4.61
CA PRO A 160 22.74 15.00 -5.81
C PRO A 160 21.85 13.81 -6.13
N SER A 161 21.41 13.70 -7.37
CA SER A 161 20.52 12.63 -7.81
C SER A 161 21.29 11.41 -8.29
N GLY A 162 20.92 10.24 -7.80
CA GLY A 162 21.36 8.98 -8.34
C GLY A 162 20.77 8.71 -9.74
N LYS A 163 21.19 7.62 -10.35
CA LYS A 163 20.78 7.22 -11.70
C LYS A 163 19.90 5.99 -11.64
N ILE A 164 18.86 5.94 -12.50
CA ILE A 164 18.09 4.73 -12.74
C ILE A 164 18.40 4.20 -14.12
N GLU A 165 18.63 2.88 -14.21
CA GLU A 165 18.73 2.14 -15.44
C GLU A 165 17.70 1.01 -15.44
N THR A 166 16.96 0.85 -16.54
CA THR A 166 15.96 -0.21 -16.69
C THR A 166 16.46 -1.26 -17.66
N TYR A 167 16.42 -2.50 -17.23
CA TYR A 167 16.81 -3.67 -17.99
C TYR A 167 15.61 -4.56 -18.29
N SER A 168 15.57 -5.07 -19.53
CA SER A 168 14.68 -6.18 -19.90
C SER A 168 15.42 -7.48 -19.56
N PHE A 169 15.00 -8.17 -18.53
CA PHE A 169 15.66 -9.37 -17.99
C PHE A 169 14.83 -10.61 -18.29
N TYR A 170 15.38 -11.52 -19.10
CA TYR A 170 14.80 -12.83 -19.30
C TYR A 170 15.23 -13.78 -18.19
N SER A 171 14.28 -14.39 -17.51
CA SER A 171 14.51 -15.44 -16.51
C SER A 171 14.17 -16.81 -17.12
N SER A 172 15.15 -17.71 -17.14
CA SER A 172 14.93 -19.10 -17.55
C SER A 172 14.13 -19.88 -16.49
N ILE A 173 14.27 -19.51 -15.23
CA ILE A 173 13.58 -20.14 -14.10
C ILE A 173 12.09 -19.80 -14.12
N LEU A 174 11.76 -18.53 -14.36
CA LEU A 174 10.37 -18.03 -14.41
C LEU A 174 9.77 -18.14 -15.81
N ASN A 175 10.60 -18.43 -16.82
CA ASN A 175 10.24 -18.53 -18.24
C ASN A 175 9.49 -17.30 -18.76
N ASN A 176 9.96 -16.10 -18.34
CA ASN A 176 9.39 -14.82 -18.78
C ASN A 176 10.45 -13.72 -18.81
N THR A 177 10.07 -12.61 -19.43
CA THR A 177 10.88 -11.39 -19.48
C THR A 177 10.20 -10.32 -18.62
N ARG A 178 10.98 -9.67 -17.75
CA ARG A 178 10.51 -8.60 -16.86
C ARG A 178 11.42 -7.39 -16.88
N LYS A 179 10.91 -6.27 -16.41
CA LYS A 179 11.75 -5.10 -16.17
C LYS A 179 12.40 -5.20 -14.79
N ILE A 180 13.68 -4.90 -14.76
CA ILE A 180 14.47 -4.72 -13.54
C ILE A 180 15.02 -3.30 -13.59
N HIS A 181 14.69 -2.50 -12.59
CA HIS A 181 15.18 -1.14 -12.48
C HIS A 181 16.30 -1.09 -11.45
N ILE A 182 17.41 -0.51 -11.81
CA ILE A 182 18.59 -0.40 -10.96
C ILE A 182 18.84 1.07 -10.66
N TYR A 183 18.74 1.41 -9.38
CA TYR A 183 19.20 2.69 -8.88
C TYR A 183 20.67 2.58 -8.43
N THR A 184 21.47 3.52 -8.86
CA THR A 184 22.84 3.73 -8.36
C THR A 184 22.95 5.13 -7.74
N PRO A 185 23.62 5.30 -6.57
CA PRO A 185 23.80 6.61 -5.96
C PRO A 185 24.67 7.51 -6.82
N HIS A 186 24.59 8.82 -6.60
CA HIS A 186 25.23 9.83 -7.46
C HIS A 186 26.76 9.67 -7.58
N ASP A 187 27.40 9.19 -6.52
CA ASP A 187 28.86 9.04 -6.44
C ASP A 187 29.35 7.63 -6.80
N TYR A 188 28.44 6.74 -7.22
CA TYR A 188 28.76 5.33 -7.49
C TYR A 188 29.90 5.13 -8.49
N SER A 189 29.98 5.96 -9.54
CA SER A 189 31.06 5.91 -10.55
C SER A 189 32.40 6.34 -10.01
N HIS A 190 32.44 7.12 -8.94
CA HIS A 190 33.63 7.72 -8.35
C HIS A 190 34.13 7.01 -7.09
N THR A 191 33.41 6.00 -6.62
CA THR A 191 33.79 5.22 -5.43
C THR A 191 34.21 3.79 -5.80
N SER A 192 35.19 3.24 -5.09
CA SER A 192 35.54 1.82 -5.15
C SER A 192 34.89 0.99 -4.05
N HIS A 193 34.17 1.65 -3.11
CA HIS A 193 33.54 0.98 -1.98
C HIS A 193 32.38 0.09 -2.42
N LEU A 194 32.24 -1.04 -1.73
CA LEU A 194 31.09 -1.90 -1.88
C LEU A 194 29.83 -1.19 -1.33
N GLN A 195 28.71 -1.39 -1.99
CA GLN A 195 27.44 -0.77 -1.67
C GLN A 195 26.55 -1.78 -0.93
N GLU A 196 25.68 -1.27 -0.05
CA GLU A 196 24.53 -2.06 0.44
C GLU A 196 23.62 -2.46 -0.73
N LEU A 197 22.92 -3.57 -0.61
CA LEU A 197 21.96 -4.02 -1.62
C LEU A 197 20.55 -3.98 -1.08
N LEU A 198 19.69 -3.21 -1.74
CA LEU A 198 18.25 -3.17 -1.49
C LEU A 198 17.51 -3.80 -2.66
N ILE A 199 16.76 -4.87 -2.42
CA ILE A 199 15.89 -5.50 -3.43
C ILE A 199 14.45 -5.19 -3.06
N VAL A 200 13.66 -4.65 -3.99
CA VAL A 200 12.24 -4.34 -3.76
C VAL A 200 11.36 -5.01 -4.80
N PHE A 201 10.25 -5.59 -4.36
CA PHE A 201 9.18 -6.05 -5.23
C PHE A 201 8.29 -4.89 -5.66
N ASP A 202 7.44 -5.09 -6.67
CA ASP A 202 6.58 -4.06 -7.25
C ASP A 202 7.36 -2.83 -7.74
N GLY A 203 8.40 -3.09 -8.54
CA GLY A 203 9.43 -2.12 -8.93
C GLY A 203 8.88 -0.82 -9.53
N ASN A 204 7.94 -0.93 -10.47
CA ASN A 204 7.32 0.24 -11.09
C ASN A 204 6.64 1.14 -10.04
N SER A 205 5.90 0.55 -9.10
CA SER A 205 5.24 1.32 -8.02
C SER A 205 6.26 1.98 -7.10
N PHE A 206 7.35 1.30 -6.73
CA PHE A 206 8.39 1.92 -5.93
C PHE A 206 9.07 3.11 -6.61
N ILE A 207 9.30 3.04 -7.91
CA ILE A 207 9.98 4.09 -8.66
C ILE A 207 9.06 5.26 -8.95
N ASN A 208 7.89 5.00 -9.50
CA ASN A 208 6.99 6.02 -10.01
C ASN A 208 6.01 6.53 -8.94
N ASP A 209 5.30 5.61 -8.25
CA ASP A 209 4.27 5.99 -7.29
C ASP A 209 4.88 6.45 -5.95
N LEU A 210 5.87 5.71 -5.42
CA LEU A 210 6.50 6.00 -4.13
C LEU A 210 7.76 6.85 -4.23
N SER A 211 8.23 7.16 -5.44
CA SER A 211 9.42 7.99 -5.69
C SER A 211 10.63 7.57 -4.84
N ILE A 212 10.90 6.25 -4.72
CA ILE A 212 11.96 5.72 -3.85
C ILE A 212 13.33 6.34 -4.14
N THR A 213 13.57 6.73 -5.38
CA THR A 213 14.82 7.38 -5.79
C THR A 213 15.05 8.69 -5.07
N LYS A 214 14.02 9.53 -4.92
CA LYS A 214 14.11 10.77 -4.14
C LYS A 214 14.41 10.49 -2.68
N THR A 215 13.74 9.48 -2.12
CA THR A 215 13.97 9.02 -0.76
C THR A 215 15.39 8.55 -0.55
N LEU A 216 15.93 7.70 -1.43
CA LEU A 216 17.29 7.20 -1.34
C LEU A 216 18.32 8.31 -1.53
N ASN A 217 18.13 9.21 -2.50
CA ASN A 217 19.01 10.37 -2.70
C ASN A 217 19.16 11.20 -1.43
N TYR A 218 18.01 11.52 -0.79
CA TYR A 218 17.98 12.30 0.44
C TYR A 218 18.66 11.56 1.60
N LEU A 219 18.25 10.32 1.89
CA LEU A 219 18.76 9.56 3.03
C LEU A 219 20.26 9.27 2.91
N ILE A 220 20.77 9.00 1.69
CA ILE A 220 22.20 8.79 1.45
C ILE A 220 22.96 10.11 1.61
N TYR A 221 22.43 11.21 1.08
CA TYR A 221 23.07 12.53 1.19
C TYR A 221 23.18 13.00 2.65
N GLU A 222 22.09 12.86 3.42
CA GLU A 222 22.08 13.18 4.86
C GLU A 222 22.82 12.14 5.73
N LYS A 223 23.35 11.07 5.12
CA LYS A 223 24.03 9.97 5.81
C LYS A 223 23.16 9.26 6.85
N GLU A 224 21.85 9.29 6.67
CA GLU A 224 20.90 8.54 7.49
C GLU A 224 20.92 7.04 7.16
N ILE A 225 21.32 6.68 5.95
CA ILE A 225 21.58 5.30 5.52
C ILE A 225 22.93 5.21 4.79
N PRO A 226 23.59 4.04 4.80
CA PRO A 226 24.72 3.78 3.95
C PRO A 226 24.36 3.91 2.47
N SER A 227 25.36 4.20 1.63
CA SER A 227 25.19 4.20 0.17
C SER A 227 24.78 2.82 -0.32
N CYS A 228 23.75 2.74 -1.17
CA CYS A 228 23.17 1.49 -1.61
C CYS A 228 22.84 1.46 -3.10
N ILE A 229 22.89 0.26 -3.67
CA ILE A 229 22.26 -0.06 -4.97
C ILE A 229 20.85 -0.57 -4.66
N ALA A 230 19.83 0.02 -5.29
CA ALA A 230 18.47 -0.53 -5.21
C ALA A 230 18.08 -1.24 -6.51
N VAL A 231 17.50 -2.43 -6.36
CA VAL A 231 17.04 -3.31 -7.45
C VAL A 231 15.54 -3.48 -7.32
N ALA A 232 14.80 -2.81 -8.20
CA ALA A 232 13.35 -2.85 -8.18
C ALA A 232 12.82 -3.78 -9.26
N ILE A 233 12.04 -4.79 -8.87
CA ILE A 233 11.61 -5.92 -9.70
C ILE A 233 10.14 -5.74 -10.07
N ASP A 234 9.84 -5.61 -11.36
CA ASP A 234 8.45 -5.65 -11.82
C ASP A 234 7.93 -7.08 -11.85
N PRO A 235 6.76 -7.36 -11.30
CA PRO A 235 6.10 -8.64 -11.48
C PRO A 235 5.53 -8.77 -12.90
N VAL A 236 5.44 -10.00 -13.41
CA VAL A 236 4.72 -10.35 -14.65
C VAL A 236 3.31 -10.84 -14.28
N ASP A 237 3.23 -11.79 -13.37
CA ASP A 237 1.98 -12.15 -12.68
C ASP A 237 2.19 -11.89 -11.18
N ARG A 238 1.70 -10.75 -10.72
CA ARG A 238 1.91 -10.29 -9.34
C ARG A 238 1.39 -11.26 -8.31
N LEU A 239 0.24 -11.86 -8.57
CA LEU A 239 -0.38 -12.76 -7.61
C LEU A 239 0.37 -14.09 -7.52
N GLU A 240 0.65 -14.70 -8.66
CA GLU A 240 1.40 -15.96 -8.70
C GLU A 240 2.81 -15.78 -8.14
N GLU A 241 3.48 -14.71 -8.50
CA GLU A 241 4.89 -14.52 -8.17
C GLU A 241 5.15 -14.12 -6.70
N LEU A 242 4.20 -13.38 -6.08
CA LEU A 242 4.39 -12.82 -4.75
C LEU A 242 3.65 -13.59 -3.63
N THR A 243 3.00 -14.72 -3.96
CA THR A 243 2.35 -15.60 -2.98
C THR A 243 3.09 -16.93 -2.83
N TYR A 244 4.08 -17.00 -1.93
CA TYR A 244 4.84 -18.21 -1.60
C TYR A 244 5.46 -18.94 -2.79
N ASN A 245 6.00 -18.20 -3.75
CA ASN A 245 6.52 -18.77 -5.00
C ASN A 245 7.99 -19.21 -4.90
N ASP A 246 8.24 -20.52 -4.92
CA ASP A 246 9.59 -21.10 -4.83
C ASP A 246 10.44 -20.81 -6.08
N LYS A 247 9.80 -20.68 -7.26
CA LYS A 247 10.53 -20.30 -8.48
C LYS A 247 11.03 -18.85 -8.39
N MET A 248 10.23 -17.94 -7.79
CA MET A 248 10.67 -16.57 -7.52
C MET A 248 11.89 -16.55 -6.60
N ASN A 249 11.88 -17.34 -5.50
CA ASN A 249 13.05 -17.49 -4.63
C ASN A 249 14.28 -18.05 -5.36
N THR A 250 14.06 -18.99 -6.26
CA THR A 250 15.14 -19.58 -7.07
C THR A 250 15.69 -18.57 -8.07
N PHE A 251 14.82 -17.79 -8.71
CA PHE A 251 15.20 -16.68 -9.59
C PHE A 251 16.05 -15.63 -8.86
N LEU A 252 15.59 -15.17 -7.70
CA LEU A 252 16.33 -14.20 -6.89
C LEU A 252 17.75 -14.68 -6.61
N ARG A 253 17.90 -15.93 -6.19
CA ARG A 253 19.17 -16.52 -5.76
C ARG A 253 20.08 -16.90 -6.91
N LYS A 254 19.56 -17.55 -7.96
CA LYS A 254 20.38 -18.18 -9.00
C LYS A 254 20.54 -17.33 -10.27
N GLU A 255 19.70 -16.38 -10.50
CA GLU A 255 19.78 -15.51 -11.68
C GLU A 255 20.03 -14.04 -11.29
N LEU A 256 19.09 -13.41 -10.59
CA LEU A 256 19.14 -11.99 -10.33
C LEU A 256 20.37 -11.60 -9.49
N LEU A 257 20.58 -12.24 -8.34
CA LEU A 257 21.67 -11.89 -7.44
C LEU A 257 23.05 -12.07 -8.10
N LEU A 258 23.24 -13.17 -8.84
CA LEU A 258 24.48 -13.41 -9.55
C LEU A 258 24.73 -12.34 -10.63
N TRP A 259 23.68 -11.95 -11.35
CA TRP A 259 23.77 -10.89 -12.35
C TRP A 259 24.10 -9.54 -11.71
N ILE A 260 23.48 -9.19 -10.58
CA ILE A 260 23.77 -7.96 -9.83
C ILE A 260 25.23 -7.96 -9.36
N GLN A 261 25.70 -9.03 -8.73
CA GLN A 261 27.07 -9.13 -8.20
C GLN A 261 28.14 -9.14 -9.30
N ALA A 262 27.82 -9.60 -10.50
CA ALA A 262 28.72 -9.53 -11.65
C ALA A 262 28.82 -8.12 -12.24
N LYS A 263 27.77 -7.30 -12.11
CA LYS A 263 27.66 -6.00 -12.78
C LYS A 263 27.90 -4.83 -11.84
N TYR A 264 27.63 -4.98 -10.56
CA TYR A 264 27.69 -3.89 -9.57
C TYR A 264 28.55 -4.27 -8.36
N ARG A 265 29.19 -3.26 -7.77
CA ARG A 265 29.99 -3.39 -6.56
C ARG A 265 29.09 -3.42 -5.32
N VAL A 266 28.57 -4.57 -4.98
CA VAL A 266 27.74 -4.80 -3.80
C VAL A 266 28.41 -5.77 -2.82
N HIS A 267 28.10 -5.60 -1.54
CA HIS A 267 28.47 -6.60 -0.53
C HIS A 267 27.82 -7.94 -0.84
N LYS A 268 28.48 -9.03 -0.43
CA LYS A 268 27.99 -10.40 -0.64
C LYS A 268 27.39 -11.03 0.62
N GLU A 269 27.71 -10.46 1.78
CA GLU A 269 27.23 -10.97 3.07
C GLU A 269 25.76 -10.56 3.29
N ALA A 270 24.98 -11.49 3.85
CA ALA A 270 23.55 -11.33 4.08
C ALA A 270 23.20 -10.05 4.87
N LYS A 271 24.00 -9.66 5.86
CA LYS A 271 23.78 -8.46 6.69
C LYS A 271 23.72 -7.15 5.90
N HIS A 272 24.28 -7.14 4.69
CA HIS A 272 24.32 -6.00 3.77
C HIS A 272 23.25 -6.08 2.66
N THR A 273 22.37 -7.09 2.72
CA THR A 273 21.30 -7.26 1.74
C THR A 273 19.94 -7.15 2.42
N THR A 274 19.17 -6.16 1.97
CA THR A 274 17.78 -5.92 2.41
C THR A 274 16.83 -6.32 1.31
N ILE A 275 15.80 -7.09 1.64
CA ILE A 275 14.68 -7.36 0.75
C ILE A 275 13.42 -6.68 1.29
N ALA A 276 12.68 -6.00 0.43
CA ALA A 276 11.56 -5.15 0.84
C ALA A 276 10.35 -5.30 -0.09
N GLY A 277 9.19 -4.98 0.44
CA GLY A 277 7.97 -4.90 -0.34
C GLY A 277 6.76 -4.48 0.48
N PHE A 278 5.68 -4.19 -0.21
CA PHE A 278 4.41 -3.86 0.42
C PHE A 278 3.32 -4.86 0.01
N SER A 279 2.30 -5.03 0.86
CA SER A 279 1.18 -5.94 0.59
C SER A 279 1.70 -7.36 0.26
N LEU A 280 1.36 -7.93 -0.88
CA LEU A 280 1.92 -9.21 -1.36
C LEU A 280 3.44 -9.16 -1.52
N GLY A 281 4.01 -8.00 -1.93
CA GLY A 281 5.47 -7.82 -1.95
C GLY A 281 6.10 -7.92 -0.56
N GLY A 282 5.42 -7.46 0.49
CA GLY A 282 5.84 -7.64 1.88
C GLY A 282 5.81 -9.09 2.34
N LEU A 283 4.80 -9.85 1.93
CA LEU A 283 4.73 -11.31 2.11
C LEU A 283 5.89 -11.99 1.39
N ALA A 284 6.10 -11.68 0.10
CA ALA A 284 7.18 -12.26 -0.70
C ALA A 284 8.57 -11.94 -0.12
N ALA A 285 8.77 -10.73 0.42
CA ALA A 285 10.01 -10.33 1.07
C ALA A 285 10.29 -11.19 2.31
N PHE A 286 9.31 -11.38 3.19
CA PHE A 286 9.44 -12.29 4.32
C PHE A 286 9.69 -13.72 3.88
N TYR A 287 8.91 -14.22 2.91
CA TYR A 287 9.09 -15.56 2.38
C TYR A 287 10.49 -15.78 1.83
N ALA A 288 11.00 -14.86 1.02
CA ALA A 288 12.34 -14.94 0.45
C ALA A 288 13.42 -14.91 1.54
N ALA A 289 13.30 -14.05 2.55
CA ALA A 289 14.26 -13.95 3.64
C ALA A 289 14.29 -15.21 4.52
N LEU A 290 13.13 -15.77 4.85
CA LEU A 290 13.03 -17.02 5.62
C LEU A 290 13.59 -18.23 4.87
N GLN A 291 13.41 -18.30 3.55
CA GLN A 291 13.94 -19.38 2.72
C GLN A 291 15.43 -19.21 2.39
N ASN A 292 15.97 -17.99 2.45
CA ASN A 292 17.35 -17.70 2.06
C ASN A 292 18.04 -16.75 3.07
N PRO A 293 18.12 -17.11 4.36
CA PRO A 293 18.66 -16.21 5.40
C PRO A 293 20.16 -15.92 5.24
N TYR A 294 20.87 -16.77 4.49
CA TYR A 294 22.28 -16.56 4.14
C TYR A 294 22.48 -15.54 2.99
N ILE A 295 21.39 -15.08 2.38
CA ILE A 295 21.38 -14.04 1.33
C ILE A 295 20.79 -12.76 1.86
N PHE A 296 19.62 -12.84 2.51
CA PHE A 296 18.84 -11.70 2.99
C PHE A 296 18.94 -11.61 4.50
N GLY A 297 19.82 -10.75 4.99
CA GLY A 297 19.97 -10.50 6.43
C GLY A 297 19.01 -9.46 6.97
N ASN A 298 18.30 -8.74 6.09
CA ASN A 298 17.34 -7.71 6.49
C ASN A 298 16.06 -7.83 5.65
N VAL A 299 14.90 -7.71 6.31
CA VAL A 299 13.59 -7.68 5.66
C VAL A 299 12.80 -6.45 6.10
N LEU A 300 12.23 -5.76 5.12
CA LEU A 300 11.32 -4.63 5.33
C LEU A 300 9.97 -4.97 4.70
N SER A 301 8.96 -5.18 5.54
CA SER A 301 7.59 -5.49 5.12
C SER A 301 6.65 -4.34 5.49
N MET A 302 5.99 -3.77 4.51
CA MET A 302 5.07 -2.65 4.67
C MET A 302 3.64 -3.14 4.39
N SER A 303 2.78 -3.16 5.41
CA SER A 303 1.43 -3.73 5.36
C SER A 303 1.41 -5.08 4.64
N GLY A 304 2.34 -5.98 5.03
CA GLY A 304 2.53 -7.27 4.37
C GLY A 304 1.28 -8.15 4.45
N SER A 305 0.89 -8.76 3.33
CA SER A 305 -0.27 -9.66 3.26
C SER A 305 0.02 -11.03 3.90
N VAL A 306 0.62 -11.04 5.08
CA VAL A 306 1.06 -12.25 5.79
C VAL A 306 -0.09 -13.12 6.32
N HIS A 307 -1.32 -12.65 6.20
CA HIS A 307 -2.55 -13.43 6.43
C HIS A 307 -2.89 -14.34 5.24
N TRP A 308 -2.20 -14.17 4.10
CA TRP A 308 -2.42 -15.01 2.93
C TRP A 308 -1.98 -16.43 3.22
N GLU A 309 -2.84 -17.41 2.91
CA GLU A 309 -2.52 -18.81 3.14
C GLU A 309 -1.72 -19.39 1.96
N LYS A 310 -0.81 -20.29 2.29
CA LYS A 310 -0.09 -21.07 1.27
C LYS A 310 -1.01 -22.19 0.76
N ASP A 311 -1.04 -22.42 -0.54
CA ASP A 311 -1.84 -23.47 -1.15
C ASP A 311 -1.62 -24.83 -0.46
N ASN A 312 -2.70 -25.54 -0.20
CA ASN A 312 -2.70 -26.84 0.49
C ASN A 312 -2.16 -26.82 1.94
N TYR A 313 -2.12 -25.64 2.57
CA TYR A 313 -1.75 -25.52 3.97
C TYR A 313 -2.99 -25.44 4.85
N GLU A 314 -3.34 -26.55 5.48
CA GLU A 314 -4.49 -26.67 6.36
C GLU A 314 -4.04 -26.56 7.83
N ASN A 315 -3.89 -25.35 8.33
CA ASN A 315 -3.58 -25.10 9.74
C ASN A 315 -4.27 -23.84 10.24
N THR A 316 -4.56 -23.79 11.52
CA THR A 316 -5.13 -22.61 12.19
C THR A 316 -4.13 -21.45 12.36
N ILE A 317 -2.84 -21.73 12.25
CA ILE A 317 -1.75 -20.75 12.33
C ILE A 317 -1.29 -20.45 10.91
N PRO A 318 -1.20 -19.18 10.47
CA PRO A 318 -0.67 -18.82 9.16
C PRO A 318 0.68 -19.48 8.87
N TRP A 319 0.89 -19.89 7.64
CA TRP A 319 2.09 -20.64 7.25
C TRP A 319 3.38 -19.91 7.62
N ILE A 320 3.45 -18.60 7.37
CA ILE A 320 4.64 -17.81 7.64
C ILE A 320 4.98 -17.73 9.14
N GLU A 321 3.97 -17.65 9.99
CA GLU A 321 4.12 -17.66 11.45
C GLU A 321 4.63 -19.04 11.92
N ASN A 322 4.12 -20.10 11.34
CA ASN A 322 4.60 -21.45 11.64
C ASN A 322 6.05 -21.67 11.20
N GLN A 323 6.48 -21.09 10.07
CA GLN A 323 7.89 -21.14 9.65
C GLN A 323 8.81 -20.44 10.66
N ILE A 324 8.42 -19.27 11.18
CA ILE A 324 9.19 -18.57 12.22
C ILE A 324 9.35 -19.44 13.45
N SER A 325 8.31 -20.16 13.84
CA SER A 325 8.36 -21.07 15.00
C SER A 325 9.37 -22.22 14.82
N SER A 326 9.66 -22.63 13.60
CA SER A 326 10.60 -23.71 13.26
C SER A 326 12.05 -23.28 13.03
N ILE A 327 12.31 -21.97 12.86
CA ILE A 327 13.67 -21.46 12.57
C ILE A 327 14.52 -21.43 13.85
N ASP A 328 15.76 -21.90 13.74
CA ASP A 328 16.79 -21.69 14.75
C ASP A 328 17.52 -20.36 14.52
N PHE A 329 17.09 -19.35 15.24
CA PHE A 329 17.66 -18.02 15.16
C PHE A 329 19.05 -17.87 15.86
N ASN A 330 19.54 -18.88 16.55
CA ASN A 330 20.92 -18.85 17.05
C ASN A 330 21.95 -18.92 15.90
N THR A 331 21.55 -19.49 14.78
CA THR A 331 22.38 -19.63 13.59
C THR A 331 21.98 -18.71 12.43
N THR A 332 20.84 -18.03 12.57
CA THR A 332 20.24 -17.21 11.50
C THR A 332 20.10 -15.76 11.97
N HIS A 333 20.81 -14.85 11.31
CA HIS A 333 20.68 -13.40 11.57
C HIS A 333 19.76 -12.79 10.51
N LEU A 334 18.54 -12.46 10.91
CA LEU A 334 17.57 -11.76 10.06
C LEU A 334 16.99 -10.55 10.80
N ASN A 335 17.37 -9.34 10.50
CA ASN A 335 16.72 -8.15 11.01
C ASN A 335 15.38 -7.96 10.30
N SER A 336 14.33 -7.71 11.05
CA SER A 336 13.01 -7.47 10.48
C SER A 336 12.42 -6.12 10.91
N TYR A 337 11.91 -5.41 9.94
CA TYR A 337 11.13 -4.20 10.13
C TYR A 337 9.74 -4.41 9.56
N ILE A 338 8.72 -4.30 10.41
CA ILE A 338 7.32 -4.45 10.02
C ILE A 338 6.65 -3.09 10.18
N ALA A 339 6.14 -2.57 9.09
CA ALA A 339 5.34 -1.35 9.09
C ALA A 339 3.90 -1.70 8.70
N VAL A 340 2.90 -1.20 9.42
CA VAL A 340 1.49 -1.48 9.11
C VAL A 340 0.61 -0.25 9.32
N GLY A 341 -0.27 0.03 8.35
CA GLY A 341 -1.26 1.10 8.47
C GLY A 341 -2.38 0.73 9.45
N GLU A 342 -2.79 1.66 10.31
CA GLU A 342 -3.89 1.43 11.27
C GLU A 342 -5.27 1.34 10.60
N LEU A 343 -5.38 1.73 9.33
CA LEU A 343 -6.60 1.67 8.52
C LEU A 343 -6.66 0.44 7.62
N GLU A 344 -5.67 -0.44 7.71
CA GLU A 344 -5.72 -1.71 7.01
C GLU A 344 -6.85 -2.58 7.54
N ASN A 345 -7.29 -3.54 6.73
CA ASN A 345 -8.33 -4.48 7.16
C ASN A 345 -7.86 -5.34 8.34
N GLU A 346 -8.83 -5.77 9.18
CA GLU A 346 -8.53 -6.50 10.42
C GLU A 346 -7.70 -7.78 10.20
N PRO A 347 -7.92 -8.62 9.16
CA PRO A 347 -7.08 -9.78 8.90
C PRO A 347 -5.61 -9.41 8.70
N LEU A 348 -5.33 -8.35 7.95
CA LEU A 348 -3.96 -7.89 7.68
C LEU A 348 -3.31 -7.32 8.95
N LEU A 349 -4.02 -6.47 9.69
CA LEU A 349 -3.54 -5.91 10.96
C LEU A 349 -3.20 -7.00 11.97
N THR A 350 -4.13 -7.92 12.18
CA THR A 350 -3.98 -9.02 13.14
C THR A 350 -2.83 -9.94 12.76
N ALA A 351 -2.70 -10.29 11.48
CA ALA A 351 -1.62 -11.15 11.03
C ALA A 351 -0.23 -10.51 11.17
N ASN A 352 -0.08 -9.21 10.87
CA ASN A 352 1.19 -8.50 11.07
C ASN A 352 1.55 -8.39 12.56
N LYS A 353 0.58 -8.13 13.45
CA LYS A 353 0.79 -8.13 14.91
C LYS A 353 1.20 -9.52 15.43
N ARG A 354 0.60 -10.59 14.92
CA ARG A 354 0.97 -11.98 15.26
C ARG A 354 2.37 -12.32 14.78
N LEU A 355 2.69 -11.97 13.53
CA LEU A 355 4.03 -12.14 12.97
C LEU A 355 5.10 -11.46 13.83
N TYR A 356 4.85 -10.21 14.23
CA TYR A 356 5.75 -9.46 15.11
C TYR A 356 5.95 -10.18 16.46
N ARG A 357 4.87 -10.64 17.11
CA ARG A 357 4.94 -11.36 18.38
C ARG A 357 5.71 -12.68 18.26
N ALA A 358 5.49 -13.43 17.18
CA ALA A 358 6.22 -14.68 16.93
C ALA A 358 7.74 -14.44 16.80
N LEU A 359 8.13 -13.32 16.17
CA LEU A 359 9.53 -12.90 16.10
C LEU A 359 10.09 -12.47 17.47
N GLU A 360 9.30 -11.74 18.29
CA GLU A 360 9.70 -11.35 19.66
C GLU A 360 9.89 -12.55 20.58
N GLU A 361 8.97 -13.50 20.59
CA GLU A 361 8.99 -14.69 21.44
C GLU A 361 10.23 -15.56 21.21
N LYS A 362 10.73 -15.58 19.98
CA LYS A 362 11.97 -16.25 19.62
C LYS A 362 13.23 -15.52 20.10
N LYS A 363 13.11 -14.44 20.88
CA LYS A 363 14.22 -13.57 21.33
C LYS A 363 15.11 -13.10 20.21
N TYR A 364 14.50 -12.95 19.05
CA TYR A 364 15.13 -12.48 17.85
C TYR A 364 15.62 -11.04 18.07
N GLN A 365 16.72 -10.63 17.40
CA GLN A 365 17.23 -9.26 17.51
C GLN A 365 16.09 -8.27 17.27
N LYS A 366 15.59 -7.64 18.33
CA LYS A 366 14.46 -6.72 18.43
C LYS A 366 13.77 -6.46 17.08
N PRO A 367 12.76 -7.27 16.69
CA PRO A 367 11.97 -6.91 15.51
C PRO A 367 11.41 -5.53 15.76
N LEU A 368 11.48 -4.65 14.77
CA LEU A 368 10.91 -3.32 14.90
C LEU A 368 9.55 -3.32 14.21
N MET A 369 8.50 -2.98 14.95
CA MET A 369 7.18 -2.77 14.37
C MET A 369 6.76 -1.33 14.58
N LYS A 370 6.24 -0.70 13.50
CA LYS A 370 5.60 0.62 13.57
C LYS A 370 4.23 0.55 12.92
N SER A 371 3.26 1.22 13.56
CA SER A 371 1.96 1.48 12.96
C SER A 371 1.85 2.95 12.55
N PHE A 372 1.06 3.24 11.53
CA PHE A 372 0.80 4.62 11.09
C PHE A 372 -0.69 4.87 10.95
N LYS A 373 -1.09 6.13 11.18
CA LYS A 373 -2.48 6.61 11.03
C LYS A 373 -2.88 6.82 9.56
N ALA A 374 -2.52 5.86 8.69
CA ALA A 374 -2.87 5.89 7.29
C ALA A 374 -2.93 4.45 6.74
N ASP A 375 -3.40 4.27 5.51
CA ASP A 375 -3.13 3.03 4.78
C ASP A 375 -1.73 3.08 4.14
N MET A 376 -1.28 1.95 3.66
CA MET A 376 0.03 1.79 3.06
C MET A 376 0.23 2.69 1.83
N ILE A 377 -0.79 2.86 1.02
CA ILE A 377 -0.72 3.59 -0.24
C ILE A 377 -0.57 5.09 0.03
N ALA A 378 -1.21 5.59 1.09
CA ALA A 378 -1.15 6.97 1.50
C ALA A 378 0.14 7.33 2.27
N CYS A 379 0.89 6.34 2.78
CA CYS A 379 2.08 6.54 3.60
C CYS A 379 3.39 6.79 2.84
N GLY A 380 3.38 6.86 1.53
CA GLY A 380 4.58 7.11 0.73
C GLY A 380 5.34 8.40 1.10
N GLY A 381 5.55 8.67 2.37
CA GLY A 381 6.27 9.86 2.81
C GLY A 381 6.14 10.33 4.25
N GLU A 382 5.42 9.67 5.14
CA GLU A 382 5.25 10.19 6.51
C GLU A 382 6.31 9.77 7.51
N LYS A 383 6.72 10.73 8.36
CA LYS A 383 7.58 10.51 9.52
C LYS A 383 6.90 9.55 10.50
N SER A 384 7.61 8.51 10.88
CA SER A 384 7.28 7.74 12.07
C SER A 384 7.38 8.66 13.30
N TYR A 385 6.25 9.00 13.91
CA TYR A 385 6.29 9.55 15.27
C TYR A 385 6.71 8.44 16.22
N SER A 386 7.81 8.67 16.96
CA SER A 386 8.15 7.88 18.12
C SER A 386 7.02 8.02 19.12
N MET A 387 6.41 6.92 19.55
CA MET A 387 5.73 6.88 20.82
C MET A 387 6.81 6.65 21.88
N ASP A 388 7.00 7.64 22.75
CA ASP A 388 7.65 7.48 24.03
C ASP A 388 6.75 6.63 24.94
#